data_efd2b1b38b7c740fc1a60c0fc666953c
#
_entry.id   efd2b1b38b7c740fc1a60c0fc666953c
#
_cell.length_a   1.000
_cell.length_b   1.000
_cell.length_c   1.000
_cell.angle_alpha   90.00
_cell.angle_beta   90.00
_cell.angle_gamma   90.00
#
_symmetry.space_group_name_H-M   'P 1'
#
loop_
_entity.id
_entity.type
_entity.pdbx_description
1 polymer ?
#
loop_
_entity_poly.entity_id
_entity_poly.type
_entity_poly.pdbx_seq_one_letter_code
_entity_poly.pdbx_strand_id
1 'polypeptide(L)'
;MTLKIAFRNILRQKRRTILTALAMVVGFTLSSVFIGWADGVYSGVIEMFTRNRMGHIQIHREGYLDKPSFYKTIDDYEPIGKTIQNVKGVEAWAPRLYSAGLGAVGEKSSAVRIIGIDVEREIATTRFNKKIIAGRSFSKGSTREAIIGKGLAKILKVSDVVGQEIVLLSQGADGSIANDSYALIGIAESGNDATDRMACYLNIQDAQELLVLEGRAHEIVVIVSKIGRVGKITKAIEMNLGDSTLDVAPWQEVAKSFYRAMQADRRGDFISRIIIMLIVAVGVLNTVLMSVLERTREYGMLKAIGTKPRQIFWLVICEVNIISLFSIAVGALLGVLINYLLSIYGVTFSQGLTYGGVEFKTMYAEVNARCLYIPAITVALSATVVALFPALKAARIMPAKAMRTH
;
A
#
# COMPACT_ATOMS: atom_id res chain seq x y z
N MET A 1 40.91 -3.31 25.27
CA MET A 1 42.06 -3.91 24.53
C MET A 1 41.60 -4.68 23.28
N THR A 2 40.58 -5.54 23.38
CA THR A 2 40.03 -6.34 22.26
C THR A 2 39.57 -5.51 21.05
N LEU A 3 38.86 -4.37 21.28
CA LEU A 3 38.35 -3.50 20.23
C LEU A 3 39.48 -2.86 19.36
N LYS A 4 40.57 -2.39 20.01
CA LYS A 4 41.72 -1.84 19.26
C LYS A 4 42.41 -2.88 18.39
N ILE A 5 42.51 -4.12 18.89
CA ILE A 5 43.09 -5.24 18.15
C ILE A 5 42.19 -5.64 16.98
N ALA A 6 40.85 -5.72 17.22
CA ALA A 6 39.89 -6.02 16.19
C ALA A 6 39.93 -5.00 15.03
N PHE A 7 39.96 -3.71 15.32
CA PHE A 7 40.06 -2.65 14.32
C PHE A 7 41.36 -2.72 13.51
N ARG A 8 42.49 -2.98 14.17
CA ARG A 8 43.78 -3.13 13.49
C ARG A 8 43.82 -4.36 12.57
N ASN A 9 43.19 -5.44 12.98
CA ASN A 9 43.06 -6.66 12.19
C ASN A 9 42.25 -6.45 10.92
N ILE A 10 41.13 -5.72 11.01
CA ILE A 10 40.25 -5.34 9.87
C ILE A 10 41.08 -4.59 8.81
N LEU A 11 41.92 -3.63 9.21
CA LEU A 11 42.73 -2.84 8.29
C LEU A 11 43.87 -3.63 7.66
N ARG A 12 44.37 -4.67 8.32
CA ARG A 12 45.47 -5.52 7.82
C ARG A 12 45.03 -6.47 6.71
N GLN A 13 43.76 -6.94 6.71
CA GLN A 13 43.23 -7.90 5.75
C GLN A 13 42.21 -7.27 4.79
N LYS A 14 42.60 -6.20 4.10
CA LYS A 14 41.74 -5.35 3.28
C LYS A 14 40.84 -6.12 2.31
N ARG A 15 41.38 -7.03 1.49
CA ARG A 15 40.62 -7.76 0.46
C ARG A 15 39.44 -8.53 1.05
N ARG A 16 39.63 -9.23 2.15
CA ARG A 16 38.61 -10.04 2.80
C ARG A 16 37.60 -9.18 3.52
N THR A 17 38.05 -8.18 4.28
CA THR A 17 37.20 -7.22 4.94
C THR A 17 36.25 -6.55 3.94
N ILE A 18 36.76 -6.16 2.77
CA ILE A 18 35.97 -5.59 1.68
C ILE A 18 34.94 -6.59 1.16
N LEU A 19 35.29 -7.86 0.94
CA LEU A 19 34.36 -8.88 0.46
C LEU A 19 33.23 -9.15 1.47
N THR A 20 33.62 -9.27 2.76
CA THR A 20 32.60 -9.45 3.84
C THR A 20 31.69 -8.22 3.95
N ALA A 21 32.28 -7.03 3.96
CA ALA A 21 31.53 -5.78 4.00
C ALA A 21 30.62 -5.63 2.79
N LEU A 22 31.12 -5.94 1.58
CA LEU A 22 30.33 -5.87 0.35
C LEU A 22 29.11 -6.80 0.39
N ALA A 23 29.30 -8.05 0.85
CA ALA A 23 28.18 -8.99 1.00
C ALA A 23 27.10 -8.43 1.95
N MET A 24 27.52 -7.84 3.08
CA MET A 24 26.59 -7.22 4.04
C MET A 24 25.94 -5.93 3.48
N VAL A 25 26.71 -5.09 2.78
CA VAL A 25 26.20 -3.85 2.13
C VAL A 25 25.16 -4.21 1.09
N VAL A 26 25.47 -5.15 0.20
CA VAL A 26 24.52 -5.61 -0.85
C VAL A 26 23.28 -6.20 -0.22
N GLY A 27 23.42 -7.06 0.79
CA GLY A 27 22.28 -7.66 1.49
C GLY A 27 21.41 -6.62 2.21
N PHE A 28 22.01 -5.63 2.86
CA PHE A 28 21.29 -4.52 3.46
C PHE A 28 20.53 -3.71 2.39
N THR A 29 21.24 -3.30 1.33
CA THR A 29 20.68 -2.48 0.25
C THR A 29 19.52 -3.19 -0.44
N LEU A 30 19.67 -4.47 -0.80
CA LEU A 30 18.58 -5.26 -1.39
C LEU A 30 17.37 -5.37 -0.46
N SER A 31 17.61 -5.66 0.84
CA SER A 31 16.52 -5.74 1.82
C SER A 31 15.83 -4.38 2.01
N SER A 32 16.60 -3.29 2.06
CA SER A 32 16.08 -1.92 2.18
C SER A 32 15.22 -1.54 0.97
N VAL A 33 15.74 -1.79 -0.24
CA VAL A 33 15.02 -1.50 -1.49
C VAL A 33 13.77 -2.35 -1.61
N PHE A 34 13.84 -3.64 -1.27
CA PHE A 34 12.69 -4.53 -1.28
C PHE A 34 11.57 -4.04 -0.34
N ILE A 35 11.93 -3.62 0.90
CA ILE A 35 10.95 -3.11 1.86
C ILE A 35 10.37 -1.77 1.40
N GLY A 36 11.20 -0.83 0.95
CA GLY A 36 10.74 0.47 0.45
C GLY A 36 9.86 0.34 -0.78
N TRP A 37 10.19 -0.57 -1.69
CA TRP A 37 9.37 -0.89 -2.85
C TRP A 37 8.03 -1.52 -2.45
N ALA A 38 8.02 -2.56 -1.61
CA ALA A 38 6.81 -3.22 -1.16
C ALA A 38 5.87 -2.27 -0.42
N ASP A 39 6.39 -1.49 0.55
CA ASP A 39 5.60 -0.50 1.29
C ASP A 39 5.03 0.59 0.36
N GLY A 40 5.81 1.07 -0.62
CA GLY A 40 5.36 2.06 -1.60
C GLY A 40 4.27 1.53 -2.53
N VAL A 41 4.42 0.30 -3.04
CA VAL A 41 3.40 -0.37 -3.86
C VAL A 41 2.11 -0.54 -3.06
N TYR A 42 2.18 -1.06 -1.82
CA TYR A 42 0.98 -1.21 -0.99
C TYR A 42 0.33 0.12 -0.65
N SER A 43 1.11 1.16 -0.33
CA SER A 43 0.56 2.50 -0.08
C SER A 43 -0.14 3.05 -1.33
N GLY A 44 0.46 2.91 -2.51
CA GLY A 44 -0.13 3.34 -3.77
C GLY A 44 -1.41 2.59 -4.13
N VAL A 45 -1.39 1.25 -3.97
CA VAL A 45 -2.58 0.39 -4.20
C VAL A 45 -3.72 0.77 -3.25
N ILE A 46 -3.45 0.95 -1.96
CA ILE A 46 -4.47 1.36 -0.99
C ILE A 46 -5.01 2.74 -1.34
N GLU A 47 -4.16 3.73 -1.61
CA GLU A 47 -4.58 5.10 -1.96
C GLU A 47 -5.46 5.11 -3.21
N MET A 48 -5.06 4.39 -4.26
CA MET A 48 -5.83 4.33 -5.51
C MET A 48 -7.17 3.61 -5.31
N PHE A 49 -7.18 2.50 -4.58
CA PHE A 49 -8.39 1.73 -4.31
C PHE A 49 -9.37 2.47 -3.40
N THR A 50 -8.87 3.13 -2.35
CA THR A 50 -9.69 3.85 -1.39
C THR A 50 -10.02 5.26 -1.86
N ARG A 51 -9.03 6.14 -2.01
CA ARG A 51 -9.26 7.56 -2.29
C ARG A 51 -9.97 7.80 -3.62
N ASN A 52 -9.63 7.05 -4.68
CA ASN A 52 -10.24 7.28 -5.98
C ASN A 52 -11.59 6.58 -6.16
N ARG A 53 -12.02 5.70 -5.25
CA ARG A 53 -13.21 4.89 -5.47
C ARG A 53 -14.18 4.86 -4.29
N MET A 54 -13.78 4.23 -3.18
CA MET A 54 -14.69 3.87 -2.09
C MET A 54 -14.54 4.72 -0.84
N GLY A 55 -13.54 5.58 -0.78
CA GLY A 55 -13.18 6.32 0.43
C GLY A 55 -12.37 5.51 1.44
N HIS A 56 -11.93 6.19 2.49
CA HIS A 56 -11.20 5.57 3.58
C HIS A 56 -12.12 4.98 4.65
N ILE A 57 -13.29 5.59 4.84
CA ILE A 57 -14.35 5.16 5.74
C ILE A 57 -15.66 5.31 4.98
N GLN A 58 -16.59 4.40 5.20
CA GLN A 58 -17.95 4.49 4.68
C GLN A 58 -18.93 4.42 5.82
N ILE A 59 -20.03 5.16 5.70
CA ILE A 59 -21.13 5.14 6.63
C ILE A 59 -22.38 4.73 5.86
N HIS A 60 -23.07 3.77 6.41
CA HIS A 60 -24.29 3.17 5.84
C HIS A 60 -25.37 3.01 6.91
N ARG A 61 -26.59 2.73 6.48
CA ARG A 61 -27.61 2.19 7.36
C ARG A 61 -27.19 0.80 7.86
N GLU A 62 -27.50 0.47 9.11
CA GLU A 62 -27.15 -0.81 9.74
C GLU A 62 -27.46 -2.01 8.84
N GLY A 63 -26.47 -2.91 8.72
CA GLY A 63 -26.54 -4.13 7.92
C GLY A 63 -26.64 -3.91 6.41
N TYR A 64 -26.34 -2.70 5.89
CA TYR A 64 -26.31 -2.45 4.44
C TYR A 64 -25.17 -3.21 3.76
N LEU A 65 -23.99 -3.26 4.36
CA LEU A 65 -22.83 -3.96 3.78
C LEU A 65 -23.03 -5.46 3.67
N ASP A 66 -23.78 -6.08 4.61
CA ASP A 66 -24.04 -7.50 4.59
C ASP A 66 -25.14 -7.86 3.57
N LYS A 67 -26.18 -7.05 3.49
CA LYS A 67 -27.30 -7.22 2.56
C LYS A 67 -27.71 -5.87 1.98
N PRO A 68 -27.04 -5.42 0.90
CA PRO A 68 -27.38 -4.17 0.23
C PRO A 68 -28.85 -4.18 -0.23
N SER A 69 -29.55 -3.11 0.05
CA SER A 69 -30.95 -2.93 -0.34
C SER A 69 -31.19 -1.49 -0.72
N PHE A 70 -31.99 -1.29 -1.74
CA PHE A 70 -32.46 0.03 -2.20
C PHE A 70 -33.17 0.83 -1.12
N TYR A 71 -33.82 0.15 -0.17
CA TYR A 71 -34.58 0.79 0.92
C TYR A 71 -33.72 1.09 2.17
N LYS A 72 -32.49 0.64 2.24
CA LYS A 72 -31.58 0.93 3.36
C LYS A 72 -30.84 2.23 3.12
N THR A 73 -31.52 3.33 3.38
CA THR A 73 -31.00 4.69 3.19
C THR A 73 -30.69 5.37 4.53
N ILE A 74 -29.77 6.30 4.49
CA ILE A 74 -29.49 7.27 5.53
C ILE A 74 -30.42 8.46 5.26
N ASP A 75 -31.32 8.74 6.18
CA ASP A 75 -32.25 9.87 6.10
C ASP A 75 -31.53 11.16 6.55
N ASP A 76 -31.76 12.27 5.86
CA ASP A 76 -31.17 13.58 6.17
C ASP A 76 -29.64 13.52 6.44
N TYR A 77 -28.87 13.14 5.43
CA TYR A 77 -27.44 12.95 5.53
C TYR A 77 -26.62 14.23 5.81
N GLU A 78 -27.20 15.42 5.64
CA GLU A 78 -26.51 16.71 5.81
C GLU A 78 -26.02 16.97 7.25
N PRO A 79 -26.83 16.83 8.31
CA PRO A 79 -26.38 16.98 9.69
C PRO A 79 -25.31 15.95 10.06
N ILE A 80 -25.46 14.72 9.57
CA ILE A 80 -24.50 13.64 9.77
C ILE A 80 -23.14 14.03 9.14
N GLY A 81 -23.15 14.50 7.90
CA GLY A 81 -21.96 14.97 7.20
C GLY A 81 -21.27 16.14 7.89
N LYS A 82 -22.01 17.10 8.43
CA LYS A 82 -21.47 18.21 9.23
C LYS A 82 -20.81 17.72 10.51
N THR A 83 -21.41 16.75 11.19
CA THR A 83 -20.81 16.13 12.38
C THR A 83 -19.50 15.42 12.04
N ILE A 84 -19.46 14.68 10.94
CA ILE A 84 -18.27 13.99 10.45
C ILE A 84 -17.15 14.98 10.11
N GLN A 85 -17.49 16.09 9.45
CA GLN A 85 -16.51 17.11 9.04
C GLN A 85 -15.78 17.74 10.23
N ASN A 86 -16.42 17.81 11.41
CA ASN A 86 -15.85 18.36 12.63
C ASN A 86 -14.89 17.38 13.34
N VAL A 87 -14.83 16.11 12.92
CA VAL A 87 -13.96 15.12 13.52
C VAL A 87 -12.51 15.37 13.07
N LYS A 88 -11.59 15.54 14.02
CA LYS A 88 -10.18 15.81 13.76
C LYS A 88 -9.53 14.70 12.91
N GLY A 89 -9.07 15.08 11.72
CA GLY A 89 -8.41 14.18 10.79
C GLY A 89 -9.28 13.76 9.60
N VAL A 90 -10.54 14.14 9.58
CA VAL A 90 -11.38 14.09 8.37
C VAL A 90 -10.97 15.22 7.42
N GLU A 91 -10.78 14.90 6.17
CA GLU A 91 -10.40 15.83 5.10
C GLU A 91 -11.64 16.27 4.31
N ALA A 92 -12.46 15.31 3.90
CA ALA A 92 -13.68 15.56 3.12
C ALA A 92 -14.66 14.39 3.29
N TRP A 93 -15.92 14.64 2.93
CA TRP A 93 -16.98 13.64 2.85
C TRP A 93 -17.91 13.91 1.67
N ALA A 94 -18.56 12.86 1.16
CA ALA A 94 -19.52 12.96 0.08
C ALA A 94 -20.64 11.92 0.24
N PRO A 95 -21.91 12.28 0.04
CA PRO A 95 -23.03 11.35 -0.02
C PRO A 95 -23.10 10.70 -1.40
N ARG A 96 -23.58 9.47 -1.45
CA ARG A 96 -23.85 8.73 -2.69
C ARG A 96 -25.19 8.01 -2.61
N LEU A 97 -25.91 8.04 -3.72
CA LEU A 97 -27.14 7.31 -3.92
C LEU A 97 -26.94 6.24 -5.00
N TYR A 98 -27.51 5.06 -4.79
CA TYR A 98 -27.34 3.94 -5.72
C TYR A 98 -28.70 3.37 -6.14
N SER A 99 -28.85 3.08 -7.43
CA SER A 99 -29.94 2.28 -7.95
C SER A 99 -29.45 1.43 -9.14
N ALA A 100 -30.28 0.51 -9.55
CA ALA A 100 -30.11 -0.24 -10.78
C ALA A 100 -31.27 0.09 -11.73
N GLY A 101 -30.98 0.07 -13.03
CA GLY A 101 -31.99 0.38 -14.03
C GLY A 101 -31.55 -0.07 -15.42
N LEU A 102 -32.31 0.35 -16.41
CA LEU A 102 -32.00 0.24 -17.82
C LEU A 102 -31.64 1.63 -18.35
N GLY A 103 -30.53 1.74 -19.07
CA GLY A 103 -30.14 2.96 -19.77
C GLY A 103 -30.18 2.75 -21.27
N ALA A 104 -30.81 3.67 -22.00
CA ALA A 104 -30.92 3.60 -23.46
C ALA A 104 -30.41 4.88 -24.12
N VAL A 105 -29.63 4.71 -25.20
CA VAL A 105 -29.18 5.80 -26.08
C VAL A 105 -29.53 5.40 -27.51
N GLY A 106 -30.43 6.16 -28.15
CA GLY A 106 -30.99 5.77 -29.44
C GLY A 106 -31.65 4.39 -29.39
N GLU A 107 -31.20 3.48 -30.25
CA GLU A 107 -31.72 2.09 -30.32
C GLU A 107 -30.98 1.09 -29.39
N LYS A 108 -29.97 1.53 -28.67
CA LYS A 108 -29.15 0.65 -27.82
C LYS A 108 -29.53 0.82 -26.36
N SER A 109 -29.68 -0.29 -25.65
CA SER A 109 -29.95 -0.31 -24.22
C SER A 109 -29.06 -1.29 -23.48
N SER A 110 -28.79 -1.00 -22.23
CA SER A 110 -28.00 -1.85 -21.34
C SER A 110 -28.47 -1.67 -19.90
N ALA A 111 -28.22 -2.69 -19.07
CA ALA A 111 -28.34 -2.53 -17.63
C ALA A 111 -27.33 -1.49 -17.12
N VAL A 112 -27.79 -0.57 -16.28
CA VAL A 112 -26.99 0.49 -15.71
C VAL A 112 -27.09 0.49 -14.18
N ARG A 113 -26.00 0.92 -13.54
CA ARG A 113 -25.98 1.30 -12.15
C ARG A 113 -26.04 2.82 -12.08
N ILE A 114 -27.15 3.34 -11.63
CA ILE A 114 -27.35 4.78 -11.39
C ILE A 114 -26.61 5.14 -10.11
N ILE A 115 -25.74 6.15 -10.20
CA ILE A 115 -24.92 6.64 -9.09
C ILE A 115 -25.14 8.13 -8.96
N GLY A 116 -25.96 8.53 -7.98
CA GLY A 116 -26.15 9.94 -7.61
C GLY A 116 -24.96 10.42 -6.78
N ILE A 117 -24.30 11.48 -7.20
CA ILE A 117 -23.14 12.07 -6.53
C ILE A 117 -23.34 13.56 -6.28
N ASP A 118 -22.91 14.03 -5.11
CA ASP A 118 -22.71 15.47 -4.88
C ASP A 118 -21.40 15.89 -5.55
N VAL A 119 -21.50 16.59 -6.64
CA VAL A 119 -20.37 16.87 -7.54
C VAL A 119 -19.22 17.60 -6.84
N GLU A 120 -19.51 18.65 -6.06
CA GLU A 120 -18.51 19.45 -5.37
C GLU A 120 -17.78 18.61 -4.32
N ARG A 121 -18.51 17.88 -3.51
CA ARG A 121 -17.96 17.00 -2.49
C ARG A 121 -17.25 15.80 -3.08
N GLU A 122 -17.75 15.23 -4.18
CA GLU A 122 -17.12 14.10 -4.85
C GLU A 122 -15.77 14.49 -5.50
N ILE A 123 -15.64 15.71 -6.00
CA ILE A 123 -14.35 16.24 -6.46
C ILE A 123 -13.36 16.37 -5.31
N ALA A 124 -13.80 16.83 -4.14
CA ALA A 124 -12.95 16.98 -2.95
C ALA A 124 -12.57 15.61 -2.35
N THR A 125 -13.44 14.61 -2.42
CA THR A 125 -13.21 13.26 -1.87
C THR A 125 -12.43 12.39 -2.85
N THR A 126 -13.07 11.98 -3.96
CA THR A 126 -12.53 10.97 -4.86
C THR A 126 -11.92 11.53 -6.15
N ARG A 127 -11.77 12.87 -6.23
CA ARG A 127 -11.18 13.55 -7.39
C ARG A 127 -11.90 13.18 -8.68
N PHE A 128 -13.23 13.14 -8.64
CA PHE A 128 -14.08 12.66 -9.73
C PHE A 128 -13.77 13.33 -11.07
N ASN A 129 -13.46 14.63 -11.06
CA ASN A 129 -13.10 15.40 -12.25
C ASN A 129 -11.89 14.82 -13.02
N LYS A 130 -10.97 14.12 -12.34
CA LYS A 130 -9.80 13.47 -12.99
C LYS A 130 -10.14 12.18 -13.71
N LYS A 131 -11.34 11.67 -13.51
CA LYS A 131 -11.82 10.43 -14.16
C LYS A 131 -12.46 10.68 -15.52
N ILE A 132 -12.74 11.93 -15.87
CA ILE A 132 -13.36 12.29 -17.15
C ILE A 132 -12.31 12.19 -18.26
N ILE A 133 -12.58 11.29 -19.22
CA ILE A 133 -11.67 11.02 -20.35
C ILE A 133 -12.17 11.61 -21.67
N ALA A 134 -13.46 11.94 -21.76
CA ALA A 134 -14.06 12.63 -22.91
C ALA A 134 -15.23 13.50 -22.45
N GLY A 135 -15.51 14.58 -23.16
CA GLY A 135 -16.55 15.54 -22.78
C GLY A 135 -16.13 16.45 -21.62
N ARG A 136 -17.06 16.77 -20.73
CA ARG A 136 -16.85 17.63 -19.56
C ARG A 136 -17.37 17.02 -18.28
N SER A 137 -16.93 17.53 -17.15
CA SER A 137 -17.53 17.22 -15.82
C SER A 137 -18.82 18.02 -15.62
N PHE A 138 -19.59 17.64 -14.62
CA PHE A 138 -20.76 18.41 -14.19
C PHE A 138 -20.39 19.85 -13.84
N SER A 139 -21.26 20.78 -14.22
CA SER A 139 -21.16 22.18 -13.80
C SER A 139 -21.93 22.38 -12.48
N LYS A 140 -21.57 23.43 -11.73
CA LYS A 140 -22.29 23.75 -10.47
C LYS A 140 -23.76 24.05 -10.75
N GLY A 141 -24.66 23.34 -10.08
CA GLY A 141 -26.10 23.51 -10.24
C GLY A 141 -26.65 23.01 -11.58
N SER A 142 -25.88 22.24 -12.34
CA SER A 142 -26.40 21.59 -13.55
C SER A 142 -27.42 20.51 -13.16
N THR A 143 -28.52 20.48 -13.89
CA THR A 143 -29.60 19.49 -13.75
C THR A 143 -29.77 18.74 -15.06
N ARG A 144 -30.30 17.50 -14.98
CA ARG A 144 -30.59 16.64 -16.13
C ARG A 144 -29.36 16.35 -17.01
N GLU A 145 -28.18 16.22 -16.40
CA GLU A 145 -26.96 15.82 -17.02
C GLU A 145 -26.52 14.44 -16.53
N ALA A 146 -25.88 13.67 -17.42
CA ALA A 146 -25.35 12.35 -17.10
C ALA A 146 -23.92 12.17 -17.62
N ILE A 147 -23.12 11.45 -16.84
CA ILE A 147 -21.78 10.98 -17.23
C ILE A 147 -21.79 9.46 -17.18
N ILE A 148 -21.36 8.79 -18.25
CA ILE A 148 -21.34 7.33 -18.32
C ILE A 148 -19.93 6.77 -18.25
N GLY A 149 -19.81 5.54 -17.76
CA GLY A 149 -18.54 4.84 -17.74
C GLY A 149 -18.05 4.48 -19.15
N LYS A 150 -16.75 4.43 -19.36
CA LYS A 150 -16.10 4.09 -20.64
C LYS A 150 -16.59 2.75 -21.22
N GLY A 151 -16.80 1.75 -20.37
CA GLY A 151 -17.31 0.43 -20.77
C GLY A 151 -18.76 0.51 -21.22
N LEU A 152 -19.60 1.28 -20.54
CA LEU A 152 -21.01 1.51 -20.90
C LEU A 152 -21.12 2.30 -22.22
N ALA A 153 -20.29 3.33 -22.41
CA ALA A 153 -20.21 4.07 -23.67
C ALA A 153 -19.95 3.17 -24.87
N LYS A 154 -19.03 2.19 -24.74
CA LYS A 154 -18.77 1.19 -25.77
C LYS A 154 -19.98 0.29 -26.06
N ILE A 155 -20.69 -0.16 -25.02
CA ILE A 155 -21.87 -1.03 -25.14
C ILE A 155 -23.01 -0.28 -25.85
N LEU A 156 -23.25 0.96 -25.45
CA LEU A 156 -24.29 1.81 -26.03
C LEU A 156 -23.87 2.44 -27.38
N LYS A 157 -22.62 2.19 -27.83
CA LYS A 157 -22.04 2.75 -29.06
C LYS A 157 -22.02 4.28 -29.10
N VAL A 158 -21.81 4.90 -27.93
CA VAL A 158 -21.63 6.35 -27.82
C VAL A 158 -20.20 6.68 -28.27
N SER A 159 -20.06 7.26 -29.44
CA SER A 159 -18.78 7.72 -30.01
C SER A 159 -18.49 9.18 -29.64
N ASP A 160 -19.53 9.99 -29.54
CA ASP A 160 -19.49 11.39 -29.12
C ASP A 160 -20.61 11.63 -28.09
N VAL A 161 -20.33 12.42 -27.09
CA VAL A 161 -21.31 12.77 -26.06
C VAL A 161 -22.15 13.99 -26.44
N VAL A 162 -21.69 14.80 -27.39
CA VAL A 162 -22.36 16.05 -27.75
C VAL A 162 -23.70 15.77 -28.46
N GLY A 163 -24.78 16.32 -27.88
CA GLY A 163 -26.12 16.19 -28.44
C GLY A 163 -26.79 14.82 -28.27
N GLN A 164 -26.21 13.91 -27.48
CA GLN A 164 -26.83 12.65 -27.13
C GLN A 164 -27.51 12.72 -25.77
N GLU A 165 -28.59 11.95 -25.62
CA GLU A 165 -29.30 11.78 -24.36
C GLU A 165 -29.34 10.31 -23.96
N ILE A 166 -29.30 10.05 -22.67
CA ILE A 166 -29.57 8.73 -22.10
C ILE A 166 -30.93 8.76 -21.41
N VAL A 167 -31.80 7.86 -21.81
CA VAL A 167 -33.07 7.58 -21.12
C VAL A 167 -32.80 6.54 -20.05
N LEU A 168 -33.15 6.85 -18.80
CA LEU A 168 -33.01 5.95 -17.66
C LEU A 168 -34.38 5.44 -17.25
N LEU A 169 -34.52 4.14 -17.07
CA LEU A 169 -35.68 3.46 -16.55
C LEU A 169 -35.32 2.71 -15.29
N SER A 170 -35.94 3.02 -14.18
CA SER A 170 -35.70 2.39 -12.86
C SER A 170 -37.06 2.28 -12.09
N GLN A 171 -36.96 1.96 -10.83
CA GLN A 171 -38.11 1.96 -9.91
C GLN A 171 -37.87 2.99 -8.80
N GLY A 172 -38.86 3.82 -8.54
CA GLY A 172 -38.89 4.73 -7.42
C GLY A 172 -39.11 4.00 -6.09
N ALA A 173 -38.72 4.63 -4.98
CA ALA A 173 -38.87 4.06 -3.63
C ALA A 173 -40.36 3.86 -3.23
N ASP A 174 -41.23 4.59 -3.85
CA ASP A 174 -42.69 4.47 -3.69
C ASP A 174 -43.32 3.37 -4.58
N GLY A 175 -42.50 2.65 -5.37
CA GLY A 175 -42.94 1.63 -6.30
C GLY A 175 -43.34 2.15 -7.68
N SER A 176 -43.28 3.45 -7.92
CA SER A 176 -43.55 4.06 -9.22
C SER A 176 -42.50 3.68 -10.27
N ILE A 177 -42.87 3.81 -11.56
CA ILE A 177 -41.90 3.68 -12.64
C ILE A 177 -41.14 5.00 -12.77
N ALA A 178 -39.86 4.97 -12.47
CA ALA A 178 -38.95 6.09 -12.62
C ALA A 178 -38.42 6.10 -14.07
N ASN A 179 -38.78 7.11 -14.86
CA ASN A 179 -38.34 7.25 -16.24
C ASN A 179 -38.04 8.72 -16.54
N ASP A 180 -36.81 9.02 -16.91
CA ASP A 180 -36.42 10.38 -17.30
C ASP A 180 -35.23 10.34 -18.31
N SER A 181 -34.98 11.49 -18.96
CA SER A 181 -33.95 11.70 -19.98
C SER A 181 -32.89 12.69 -19.49
N TYR A 182 -31.63 12.36 -19.71
CA TYR A 182 -30.47 13.14 -19.27
C TYR A 182 -29.51 13.38 -20.43
N ALA A 183 -29.07 14.62 -20.57
CA ALA A 183 -28.06 14.98 -21.58
C ALA A 183 -26.71 14.33 -21.24
N LEU A 184 -26.13 13.58 -22.15
CA LEU A 184 -24.80 13.03 -21.99
C LEU A 184 -23.75 14.12 -22.15
N ILE A 185 -22.94 14.33 -21.09
CA ILE A 185 -21.94 15.41 -21.07
C ILE A 185 -20.50 14.90 -20.98
N GLY A 186 -20.29 13.65 -20.58
CA GLY A 186 -18.95 13.11 -20.40
C GLY A 186 -18.89 11.60 -20.31
N ILE A 187 -17.67 11.08 -20.50
CA ILE A 187 -17.31 9.68 -20.31
C ILE A 187 -16.25 9.62 -19.22
N ALA A 188 -16.50 8.79 -18.20
CA ALA A 188 -15.60 8.57 -17.08
C ALA A 188 -14.90 7.21 -17.17
N GLU A 189 -13.66 7.15 -16.69
CA GLU A 189 -12.87 5.92 -16.51
C GLU A 189 -12.46 5.81 -15.04
N SER A 190 -13.01 4.81 -14.32
CA SER A 190 -12.73 4.60 -12.90
C SER A 190 -11.49 3.75 -12.65
N GLY A 191 -10.91 3.17 -13.71
CA GLY A 191 -9.84 2.18 -13.64
C GLY A 191 -10.33 0.77 -13.29
N ASN A 192 -11.65 0.54 -13.26
CA ASN A 192 -12.26 -0.77 -13.06
C ASN A 192 -13.29 -1.05 -14.16
N ASP A 193 -12.93 -1.92 -15.08
CA ASP A 193 -13.77 -2.26 -16.25
C ASP A 193 -15.18 -2.73 -15.88
N ALA A 194 -15.34 -3.51 -14.80
CA ALA A 194 -16.65 -4.00 -14.37
C ALA A 194 -17.56 -2.86 -13.93
N THR A 195 -17.01 -1.89 -13.20
CA THR A 195 -17.75 -0.67 -12.80
C THR A 195 -18.07 0.17 -14.03
N ASP A 196 -17.10 0.40 -14.89
CA ASP A 196 -17.23 1.28 -16.06
C ASP A 196 -18.22 0.75 -17.11
N ARG A 197 -18.49 -0.57 -17.13
CA ARG A 197 -19.51 -1.18 -18.01
C ARG A 197 -20.94 -0.88 -17.60
N MET A 198 -21.17 -0.44 -16.37
CA MET A 198 -22.54 -0.23 -15.84
C MET A 198 -22.75 1.16 -15.29
N ALA A 199 -21.69 1.93 -15.00
CA ALA A 199 -21.81 3.19 -14.29
C ALA A 199 -22.51 4.28 -15.12
N CYS A 200 -23.56 4.87 -14.54
CA CYS A 200 -24.21 6.09 -15.00
C CYS A 200 -24.27 7.05 -13.80
N TYR A 201 -23.51 8.13 -13.87
CA TYR A 201 -23.42 9.14 -12.83
C TYR A 201 -24.41 10.25 -13.11
N LEU A 202 -25.16 10.65 -12.10
CA LEU A 202 -26.07 11.79 -12.08
C LEU A 202 -25.68 12.74 -10.94
N ASN A 203 -26.14 13.99 -11.02
CA ASN A 203 -26.15 14.82 -9.82
C ASN A 203 -27.05 14.15 -8.76
N ILE A 204 -26.68 14.22 -7.49
CA ILE A 204 -27.40 13.54 -6.42
C ILE A 204 -28.86 14.03 -6.34
N GLN A 205 -29.12 15.29 -6.61
CA GLN A 205 -30.48 15.85 -6.61
C GLN A 205 -31.32 15.23 -7.73
N ASP A 206 -30.77 15.13 -8.95
CA ASP A 206 -31.48 14.50 -10.07
C ASP A 206 -31.74 13.02 -9.80
N ALA A 207 -30.76 12.32 -9.19
CA ALA A 207 -30.94 10.91 -8.81
C ALA A 207 -31.98 10.74 -7.68
N GLN A 208 -32.06 11.66 -6.73
CA GLN A 208 -33.03 11.66 -5.64
C GLN A 208 -34.45 11.91 -6.18
N GLU A 209 -34.61 12.86 -7.10
CA GLU A 209 -35.88 13.13 -7.77
C GLU A 209 -36.34 11.90 -8.59
N LEU A 210 -35.47 11.36 -9.44
CA LEU A 210 -35.76 10.17 -10.25
C LEU A 210 -36.23 8.97 -9.41
N LEU A 211 -35.63 8.77 -8.23
CA LEU A 211 -35.81 7.60 -7.40
C LEU A 211 -36.78 7.80 -6.22
N VAL A 212 -37.34 9.01 -6.07
CA VAL A 212 -38.20 9.39 -4.95
C VAL A 212 -37.53 9.17 -3.60
N LEU A 213 -36.30 9.70 -3.47
CA LEU A 213 -35.42 9.54 -2.29
C LEU A 213 -34.82 10.88 -1.86
N GLU A 214 -35.62 11.96 -1.85
CA GLU A 214 -35.19 13.31 -1.50
C GLU A 214 -34.54 13.32 -0.10
N GLY A 215 -33.37 13.98 -0.01
CA GLY A 215 -32.61 14.11 1.24
C GLY A 215 -31.96 12.82 1.73
N ARG A 216 -32.06 11.71 0.99
CA ARG A 216 -31.53 10.40 1.38
C ARG A 216 -30.25 10.02 0.61
N ALA A 217 -29.42 9.22 1.24
CA ALA A 217 -28.24 8.63 0.64
C ALA A 217 -28.08 7.16 1.10
N HIS A 218 -27.46 6.32 0.27
CA HIS A 218 -27.13 4.94 0.67
C HIS A 218 -25.78 4.86 1.39
N GLU A 219 -24.88 5.80 1.08
CA GLU A 219 -23.51 5.80 1.52
C GLU A 219 -23.01 7.22 1.76
N ILE A 220 -22.28 7.42 2.85
CA ILE A 220 -21.45 8.61 3.04
C ILE A 220 -19.99 8.15 2.99
N VAL A 221 -19.27 8.62 1.99
CA VAL A 221 -17.84 8.36 1.81
C VAL A 221 -17.05 9.40 2.57
N VAL A 222 -16.03 8.97 3.34
CA VAL A 222 -15.18 9.86 4.11
C VAL A 222 -13.71 9.65 3.74
N ILE A 223 -13.01 10.75 3.50
CA ILE A 223 -11.56 10.78 3.30
C ILE A 223 -10.88 11.32 4.54
N VAL A 224 -9.82 10.65 4.97
CA VAL A 224 -9.00 11.06 6.10
C VAL A 224 -7.61 11.49 5.65
N SER A 225 -7.02 12.44 6.36
CA SER A 225 -5.71 13.02 6.03
C SER A 225 -4.54 12.02 6.14
N LYS A 226 -4.68 10.97 6.96
CA LYS A 226 -3.66 9.94 7.18
C LYS A 226 -4.29 8.56 7.26
N ILE A 227 -4.08 7.74 6.23
CA ILE A 227 -4.67 6.40 6.14
C ILE A 227 -4.28 5.48 7.31
N GLY A 228 -3.08 5.62 7.85
CA GLY A 228 -2.65 4.88 9.04
C GLY A 228 -3.44 5.20 10.32
N ARG A 229 -4.29 6.24 10.32
CA ARG A 229 -5.17 6.60 11.44
C ARG A 229 -6.63 6.27 11.21
N VAL A 230 -6.97 5.63 10.10
CA VAL A 230 -8.35 5.28 9.72
C VAL A 230 -9.10 4.66 10.90
N GLY A 231 -8.57 3.60 11.53
CA GLY A 231 -9.27 2.93 12.63
C GLY A 231 -9.53 3.81 13.88
N LYS A 232 -8.66 4.80 14.16
CA LYS A 232 -8.90 5.75 15.25
C LYS A 232 -9.97 6.77 14.89
N ILE A 233 -9.96 7.22 13.64
CA ILE A 233 -10.93 8.20 13.14
C ILE A 233 -12.31 7.54 12.98
N THR A 234 -12.37 6.29 12.53
CA THR A 234 -13.63 5.49 12.47
C THR A 234 -14.31 5.47 13.84
N LYS A 235 -13.59 5.09 14.90
CA LYS A 235 -14.13 5.08 16.26
C LYS A 235 -14.56 6.48 16.75
N ALA A 236 -13.82 7.52 16.38
CA ALA A 236 -14.17 8.88 16.74
C ALA A 236 -15.45 9.34 16.03
N ILE A 237 -15.64 8.97 14.76
CA ILE A 237 -16.88 9.25 14.02
C ILE A 237 -18.05 8.51 14.68
N GLU A 238 -17.90 7.21 14.95
CA GLU A 238 -18.91 6.38 15.61
C GLU A 238 -19.36 6.96 16.94
N MET A 239 -18.41 7.37 17.79
CA MET A 239 -18.70 8.02 19.09
C MET A 239 -19.42 9.37 18.93
N ASN A 240 -19.05 10.17 17.93
CA ASN A 240 -19.65 11.49 17.74
C ASN A 240 -21.05 11.41 17.11
N LEU A 241 -21.32 10.41 16.29
CA LEU A 241 -22.65 10.19 15.74
C LEU A 241 -23.61 9.65 16.79
N GLY A 242 -23.17 8.72 17.65
CA GLY A 242 -23.99 8.15 18.73
C GLY A 242 -25.25 7.45 18.28
N ASP A 243 -25.36 7.18 16.98
CA ASP A 243 -26.53 6.57 16.35
C ASP A 243 -26.27 5.10 16.03
N SER A 244 -26.90 4.19 16.77
CA SER A 244 -26.78 2.75 16.58
C SER A 244 -27.41 2.22 15.28
N THR A 245 -28.14 3.06 14.56
CA THR A 245 -28.76 2.69 13.26
C THR A 245 -27.80 2.90 12.08
N LEU A 246 -26.60 3.43 12.34
CA LEU A 246 -25.57 3.69 11.35
C LEU A 246 -24.34 2.79 11.57
N ASP A 247 -23.92 2.12 10.53
CA ASP A 247 -22.65 1.38 10.49
C ASP A 247 -21.52 2.27 9.96
N VAL A 248 -20.47 2.45 10.76
CA VAL A 248 -19.27 3.19 10.36
C VAL A 248 -18.13 2.20 10.10
N ALA A 249 -17.88 1.91 8.85
CA ALA A 249 -16.94 0.87 8.43
C ALA A 249 -15.67 1.44 7.80
N PRO A 250 -14.46 1.06 8.26
CA PRO A 250 -13.23 1.38 7.58
C PRO A 250 -13.10 0.57 6.28
N TRP A 251 -12.31 1.04 5.32
CA TRP A 251 -12.14 0.38 4.03
C TRP A 251 -11.74 -1.10 4.12
N GLN A 252 -11.04 -1.51 5.18
CA GLN A 252 -10.65 -2.91 5.43
C GLN A 252 -11.86 -3.83 5.64
N GLU A 253 -12.94 -3.29 6.19
CA GLU A 253 -14.21 -4.02 6.40
C GLU A 253 -15.09 -3.98 5.18
N VAL A 254 -15.14 -2.84 4.49
CA VAL A 254 -15.89 -2.68 3.25
C VAL A 254 -15.32 -3.57 2.14
N ALA A 255 -13.98 -3.61 2.00
CA ALA A 255 -13.27 -4.41 1.00
C ALA A 255 -12.55 -5.62 1.60
N LYS A 256 -13.26 -6.43 2.39
CA LYS A 256 -12.71 -7.60 3.11
C LYS A 256 -11.89 -8.55 2.22
N SER A 257 -12.37 -8.85 1.02
CA SER A 257 -11.68 -9.74 0.08
C SER A 257 -10.37 -9.16 -0.42
N PHE A 258 -10.37 -7.89 -0.80
CA PHE A 258 -9.18 -7.15 -1.22
C PHE A 258 -8.15 -7.06 -0.07
N TYR A 259 -8.61 -6.70 1.12
CA TYR A 259 -7.74 -6.60 2.29
C TYR A 259 -7.10 -7.94 2.67
N ARG A 260 -7.86 -9.06 2.60
CA ARG A 260 -7.33 -10.41 2.83
C ARG A 260 -6.30 -10.82 1.79
N ALA A 261 -6.54 -10.53 0.50
CA ALA A 261 -5.57 -10.79 -0.56
C ALA A 261 -4.26 -10.03 -0.31
N MET A 262 -4.35 -8.74 -0.01
CA MET A 262 -3.20 -7.90 0.32
C MET A 262 -2.44 -8.39 1.56
N GLN A 263 -3.14 -8.89 2.59
CA GLN A 263 -2.48 -9.49 3.75
C GLN A 263 -1.75 -10.80 3.40
N ALA A 264 -2.30 -11.60 2.50
CA ALA A 264 -1.65 -12.82 2.03
C ALA A 264 -0.35 -12.51 1.28
N ASP A 265 -0.37 -11.50 0.42
CA ASP A 265 0.83 -11.03 -0.30
C ASP A 265 1.91 -10.53 0.68
N ARG A 266 1.54 -9.76 1.69
CA ARG A 266 2.47 -9.31 2.75
C ARG A 266 3.12 -10.46 3.53
N ARG A 267 2.46 -11.61 3.66
CA ARG A 267 3.08 -12.82 4.21
C ARG A 267 4.14 -13.40 3.27
N GLY A 268 3.89 -13.35 1.96
CA GLY A 268 4.88 -13.69 0.93
C GLY A 268 6.15 -12.83 1.02
N ASP A 269 6.01 -11.53 1.28
CA ASP A 269 7.14 -10.61 1.50
C ASP A 269 8.01 -11.02 2.69
N PHE A 270 7.42 -11.61 3.73
CA PHE A 270 8.17 -12.13 4.87
C PHE A 270 9.07 -13.31 4.47
N ILE A 271 8.58 -14.21 3.63
CA ILE A 271 9.37 -15.34 3.10
C ILE A 271 10.54 -14.82 2.24
N SER A 272 10.29 -13.87 1.36
CA SER A 272 11.33 -13.25 0.53
C SER A 272 12.44 -12.61 1.38
N ARG A 273 12.08 -11.94 2.47
CA ARG A 273 13.05 -11.38 3.44
C ARG A 273 13.88 -12.44 4.14
N ILE A 274 13.28 -13.57 4.51
CA ILE A 274 14.04 -14.72 5.08
C ILE A 274 15.04 -15.25 4.07
N ILE A 275 14.67 -15.38 2.79
CA ILE A 275 15.58 -15.85 1.73
C ILE A 275 16.76 -14.88 1.58
N ILE A 276 16.52 -13.58 1.50
CA ILE A 276 17.58 -12.57 1.44
C ILE A 276 18.50 -12.67 2.66
N MET A 277 17.95 -12.82 3.85
CA MET A 277 18.69 -12.97 5.10
C MET A 277 19.60 -14.23 5.06
N LEU A 278 19.08 -15.35 4.55
CA LEU A 278 19.86 -16.59 4.42
C LEU A 278 21.02 -16.45 3.43
N ILE A 279 20.81 -15.79 2.30
CA ILE A 279 21.88 -15.53 1.31
C ILE A 279 23.00 -14.70 1.96
N VAL A 280 22.63 -13.62 2.67
CA VAL A 280 23.61 -12.80 3.41
C VAL A 280 24.33 -13.62 4.47
N ALA A 281 23.60 -14.42 5.25
CA ALA A 281 24.14 -15.26 6.30
C ALA A 281 25.20 -16.26 5.76
N VAL A 282 24.91 -16.92 4.64
CA VAL A 282 25.86 -17.86 3.98
C VAL A 282 27.10 -17.12 3.49
N GLY A 283 26.93 -15.95 2.88
CA GLY A 283 28.08 -15.12 2.43
C GLY A 283 28.97 -14.70 3.59
N VAL A 284 28.39 -14.25 4.69
CA VAL A 284 29.13 -13.88 5.92
C VAL A 284 29.81 -15.09 6.54
N LEU A 285 29.09 -16.22 6.66
CA LEU A 285 29.64 -17.46 7.22
C LEU A 285 30.92 -17.90 6.47
N ASN A 286 30.80 -18.00 5.15
CA ASN A 286 31.93 -18.44 4.31
C ASN A 286 33.13 -17.53 4.50
N THR A 287 32.95 -16.22 4.48
CA THR A 287 34.03 -15.26 4.59
C THR A 287 34.69 -15.24 5.98
N VAL A 288 33.86 -15.29 7.04
CA VAL A 288 34.35 -15.30 8.43
C VAL A 288 35.03 -16.63 8.76
N LEU A 289 34.46 -17.76 8.32
CA LEU A 289 35.04 -19.08 8.53
C LEU A 289 36.40 -19.18 7.88
N MET A 290 36.54 -18.74 6.62
CA MET A 290 37.80 -18.71 5.92
C MET A 290 38.82 -17.80 6.63
N SER A 291 38.37 -16.65 7.15
CA SER A 291 39.19 -15.75 7.97
C SER A 291 39.77 -16.44 9.19
N VAL A 292 38.94 -17.21 9.90
CA VAL A 292 39.40 -17.94 11.09
C VAL A 292 40.36 -19.05 10.74
N LEU A 293 40.12 -19.79 9.65
CA LEU A 293 40.99 -20.90 9.22
C LEU A 293 42.40 -20.40 8.82
N GLU A 294 42.52 -19.33 8.05
CA GLU A 294 43.82 -18.78 7.64
C GLU A 294 44.58 -18.18 8.82
N ARG A 295 43.91 -17.70 9.85
CA ARG A 295 44.51 -17.12 11.07
C ARG A 295 44.69 -18.13 12.19
N THR A 296 44.53 -19.42 11.92
CA THR A 296 44.66 -20.48 12.93
C THR A 296 46.00 -20.40 13.67
N ARG A 297 47.10 -20.14 12.96
CA ARG A 297 48.45 -19.98 13.55
C ARG A 297 48.56 -18.74 14.44
N GLU A 298 47.98 -17.60 14.05
CA GLU A 298 47.96 -16.39 14.86
C GLU A 298 47.18 -16.62 16.17
N TYR A 299 46.03 -17.29 16.11
CA TYR A 299 45.26 -17.64 17.32
C TYR A 299 45.98 -18.66 18.20
N GLY A 300 46.71 -19.62 17.60
CA GLY A 300 47.57 -20.54 18.31
C GLY A 300 48.66 -19.83 19.10
N MET A 301 49.37 -18.89 18.47
CA MET A 301 50.39 -18.06 19.11
C MET A 301 49.83 -17.19 20.25
N LEU A 302 48.70 -16.54 20.03
CA LEU A 302 48.02 -15.74 21.06
C LEU A 302 47.70 -16.59 22.31
N LYS A 303 47.20 -17.82 22.11
CA LYS A 303 46.95 -18.74 23.23
C LYS A 303 48.23 -19.22 23.92
N ALA A 304 49.32 -19.45 23.17
CA ALA A 304 50.61 -19.84 23.74
C ALA A 304 51.18 -18.73 24.65
N ILE A 305 50.94 -17.46 24.36
CA ILE A 305 51.34 -16.30 25.17
C ILE A 305 50.36 -16.04 26.35
N GLY A 306 49.29 -16.86 26.52
CA GLY A 306 48.38 -16.77 27.67
C GLY A 306 47.01 -16.12 27.39
N THR A 307 46.66 -15.82 26.12
CA THR A 307 45.33 -15.30 25.81
C THR A 307 44.23 -16.36 26.09
N LYS A 308 43.21 -16.00 26.86
CA LYS A 308 42.13 -16.93 27.23
C LYS A 308 41.22 -17.22 26.00
N PRO A 309 40.68 -18.43 25.85
CA PRO A 309 39.75 -18.79 24.73
C PRO A 309 38.59 -17.82 24.59
N ARG A 310 38.01 -17.35 25.69
CA ARG A 310 36.92 -16.36 25.71
C ARG A 310 37.33 -15.02 25.08
N GLN A 311 38.58 -14.61 25.22
CA GLN A 311 39.09 -13.38 24.62
C GLN A 311 39.19 -13.49 23.09
N ILE A 312 39.64 -14.66 22.58
CA ILE A 312 39.65 -14.94 21.13
C ILE A 312 38.24 -15.00 20.55
N PHE A 313 37.32 -15.63 21.26
CA PHE A 313 35.89 -15.66 20.87
C PHE A 313 35.34 -14.24 20.70
N TRP A 314 35.49 -13.39 21.74
CA TRP A 314 35.01 -12.02 21.69
C TRP A 314 35.78 -11.17 20.66
N LEU A 315 37.04 -11.45 20.37
CA LEU A 315 37.79 -10.75 19.34
C LEU A 315 37.14 -10.98 17.96
N VAL A 316 36.81 -12.23 17.60
CA VAL A 316 36.15 -12.55 16.32
C VAL A 316 34.76 -11.92 16.25
N ILE A 317 33.96 -11.99 17.30
CA ILE A 317 32.65 -11.37 17.36
C ILE A 317 32.73 -9.84 17.20
N CYS A 318 33.71 -9.19 17.86
CA CYS A 318 33.92 -7.74 17.70
C CYS A 318 34.37 -7.38 16.29
N GLU A 319 35.26 -8.16 15.64
CA GLU A 319 35.64 -7.94 14.25
C GLU A 319 34.45 -7.94 13.32
N VAL A 320 33.58 -8.96 13.41
CA VAL A 320 32.38 -9.09 12.57
C VAL A 320 31.37 -7.96 12.84
N ASN A 321 31.15 -7.60 14.10
CA ASN A 321 30.20 -6.53 14.44
C ASN A 321 30.69 -5.14 13.97
N ILE A 322 31.98 -4.86 14.01
CA ILE A 322 32.53 -3.61 13.47
C ILE A 322 32.33 -3.54 11.95
N ILE A 323 32.60 -4.65 11.24
CA ILE A 323 32.37 -4.73 9.79
C ILE A 323 30.87 -4.57 9.49
N SER A 324 30.01 -5.23 10.26
CA SER A 324 28.56 -5.13 10.13
C SER A 324 28.06 -3.69 10.33
N LEU A 325 28.52 -2.99 11.37
CA LEU A 325 28.13 -1.61 11.62
C LEU A 325 28.51 -0.67 10.48
N PHE A 326 29.74 -0.80 9.99
CA PHE A 326 30.21 -0.05 8.81
C PHE A 326 29.37 -0.38 7.56
N SER A 327 29.08 -1.67 7.34
CA SER A 327 28.28 -2.14 6.21
C SER A 327 26.83 -1.63 6.29
N ILE A 328 26.24 -1.58 7.49
CA ILE A 328 24.93 -1.00 7.74
C ILE A 328 24.91 0.48 7.37
N ALA A 329 25.93 1.24 7.78
CA ALA A 329 26.00 2.68 7.46
C ALA A 329 26.09 2.93 5.94
N VAL A 330 26.96 2.20 5.23
CA VAL A 330 27.09 2.31 3.77
C VAL A 330 25.82 1.80 3.06
N GLY A 331 25.30 0.65 3.50
CA GLY A 331 24.10 0.05 2.94
C GLY A 331 22.86 0.93 3.15
N ALA A 332 22.76 1.60 4.29
CA ALA A 332 21.68 2.55 4.58
C ALA A 332 21.72 3.76 3.62
N LEU A 333 22.91 4.31 3.40
CA LEU A 333 23.08 5.41 2.45
C LEU A 333 22.66 5.01 1.03
N LEU A 334 23.11 3.85 0.56
CA LEU A 334 22.76 3.33 -0.77
C LEU A 334 21.26 2.95 -0.84
N GLY A 335 20.72 2.31 0.18
CA GLY A 335 19.31 1.90 0.25
C GLY A 335 18.38 3.10 0.24
N VAL A 336 18.68 4.15 1.01
CA VAL A 336 17.91 5.41 1.00
C VAL A 336 18.00 6.09 -0.35
N LEU A 337 19.20 6.18 -0.93
CA LEU A 337 19.40 6.81 -2.24
C LEU A 337 18.59 6.12 -3.32
N ILE A 338 18.66 4.79 -3.39
CA ILE A 338 17.91 4.02 -4.39
C ILE A 338 16.40 4.14 -4.16
N ASN A 339 15.91 3.99 -2.92
CA ASN A 339 14.49 4.17 -2.62
C ASN A 339 14.00 5.59 -2.93
N TYR A 340 14.82 6.61 -2.68
CA TYR A 340 14.50 8.00 -3.02
C TYR A 340 14.40 8.19 -4.53
N LEU A 341 15.32 7.65 -5.30
CA LEU A 341 15.23 7.69 -6.77
C LEU A 341 13.98 6.97 -7.27
N LEU A 342 13.68 5.77 -6.73
CA LEU A 342 12.47 5.03 -7.07
C LEU A 342 11.18 5.71 -6.60
N SER A 343 11.23 6.55 -5.57
CA SER A 343 10.06 7.34 -5.14
C SER A 343 9.75 8.53 -6.06
N ILE A 344 10.75 9.03 -6.80
CA ILE A 344 10.57 10.14 -7.75
C ILE A 344 10.22 9.61 -9.14
N TYR A 345 11.03 8.70 -9.66
CA TYR A 345 10.89 8.24 -11.04
C TYR A 345 9.90 7.09 -11.20
N GLY A 346 9.70 6.29 -10.15
CA GLY A 346 8.90 5.07 -10.21
C GLY A 346 9.45 4.01 -11.16
N VAL A 347 8.77 2.89 -11.23
CA VAL A 347 8.98 1.85 -12.26
C VAL A 347 7.73 1.75 -13.10
N THR A 348 7.84 2.01 -14.39
CA THR A 348 6.71 1.96 -15.32
C THR A 348 6.67 0.60 -16.03
N PHE A 349 5.52 -0.04 -16.00
CA PHE A 349 5.28 -1.33 -16.65
C PHE A 349 4.55 -1.09 -17.97
N SER A 350 5.09 -1.61 -19.07
CA SER A 350 4.56 -1.39 -20.43
C SER A 350 3.16 -1.99 -20.63
N GLN A 351 2.81 -3.08 -19.94
CA GLN A 351 1.49 -3.73 -20.03
C GLN A 351 0.56 -3.39 -18.87
N GLY A 352 0.98 -2.52 -17.92
CA GLY A 352 0.26 -2.29 -16.68
C GLY A 352 0.16 -3.55 -15.80
N LEU A 353 0.10 -3.35 -14.50
CA LEU A 353 -0.14 -4.42 -13.53
C LEU A 353 -1.54 -4.25 -12.95
N THR A 354 -2.39 -5.27 -13.07
CA THR A 354 -3.74 -5.23 -12.50
C THR A 354 -3.73 -5.86 -11.11
N TYR A 355 -4.09 -5.07 -10.09
CA TYR A 355 -4.24 -5.55 -8.73
C TYR A 355 -5.62 -5.13 -8.19
N GLY A 356 -6.42 -6.10 -7.72
CA GLY A 356 -7.78 -5.84 -7.24
C GLY A 356 -8.74 -5.24 -8.28
N GLY A 357 -8.48 -5.48 -9.58
CA GLY A 357 -9.26 -4.93 -10.69
C GLY A 357 -8.91 -3.49 -11.04
N VAL A 358 -7.80 -2.96 -10.52
CA VAL A 358 -7.27 -1.63 -10.84
C VAL A 358 -5.94 -1.77 -11.58
N GLU A 359 -5.78 -1.07 -12.70
CA GLU A 359 -4.56 -1.07 -13.51
C GLU A 359 -3.55 -0.04 -13.01
N PHE A 360 -2.32 -0.49 -12.76
CA PHE A 360 -1.19 0.33 -12.35
C PHE A 360 -0.16 0.40 -13.47
N LYS A 361 0.12 1.57 -13.98
CA LYS A 361 1.16 1.80 -15.00
C LYS A 361 2.51 2.12 -14.38
N THR A 362 2.53 2.85 -13.28
CA THR A 362 3.76 3.26 -12.59
C THR A 362 3.62 2.99 -11.10
N MET A 363 4.64 2.34 -10.52
CA MET A 363 4.73 2.07 -9.09
C MET A 363 5.91 2.80 -8.50
N TYR A 364 5.74 3.35 -7.31
CA TYR A 364 6.73 4.16 -6.61
C TYR A 364 7.18 3.44 -5.33
N ALA A 365 8.45 3.58 -4.96
CA ALA A 365 8.92 3.16 -3.65
C ALA A 365 8.60 4.23 -2.59
N GLU A 366 8.61 3.84 -1.32
CA GLU A 366 8.43 4.74 -0.19
C GLU A 366 9.67 4.73 0.70
N VAL A 367 10.19 5.93 1.02
CA VAL A 367 11.27 6.08 1.99
C VAL A 367 10.65 6.22 3.38
N ASN A 368 10.70 5.17 4.17
CA ASN A 368 10.18 5.14 5.53
C ASN A 368 11.22 4.58 6.52
N ALA A 369 10.94 4.69 7.83
CA ALA A 369 11.86 4.17 8.84
C ALA A 369 12.04 2.65 8.77
N ARG A 370 11.05 1.90 8.24
CA ARG A 370 11.09 0.43 8.15
C ARG A 370 12.17 -0.05 7.19
N CYS A 371 12.39 0.65 6.07
CA CYS A 371 13.44 0.32 5.11
C CYS A 371 14.87 0.54 5.65
N LEU A 372 15.01 1.16 6.83
CA LEU A 372 16.29 1.35 7.53
C LEU A 372 16.47 0.38 8.69
N TYR A 373 15.54 0.39 9.67
CA TYR A 373 15.77 -0.37 10.90
C TYR A 373 15.59 -1.87 10.73
N ILE A 374 14.70 -2.34 9.84
CA ILE A 374 14.51 -3.78 9.63
C ILE A 374 15.78 -4.41 9.01
N PRO A 375 16.35 -3.89 7.89
CA PRO A 375 17.61 -4.40 7.38
C PRO A 375 18.78 -4.27 8.37
N ALA A 376 18.84 -3.18 9.15
CA ALA A 376 19.89 -2.98 10.14
C ALA A 376 19.87 -4.09 11.20
N ILE A 377 18.70 -4.36 11.77
CA ILE A 377 18.55 -5.42 12.78
C ILE A 377 18.84 -6.79 12.15
N THR A 378 18.32 -7.08 10.96
CA THR A 378 18.50 -8.38 10.31
C THR A 378 19.96 -8.65 9.96
N VAL A 379 20.69 -7.67 9.38
CA VAL A 379 22.10 -7.81 9.05
C VAL A 379 22.97 -7.95 10.31
N ALA A 380 22.75 -7.11 11.33
CA ALA A 380 23.48 -7.17 12.60
C ALA A 380 23.28 -8.51 13.31
N LEU A 381 22.01 -8.95 13.42
CA LEU A 381 21.66 -10.21 14.08
C LEU A 381 22.23 -11.41 13.29
N SER A 382 22.04 -11.46 11.98
CA SER A 382 22.55 -12.54 11.13
C SER A 382 24.07 -12.63 11.19
N ALA A 383 24.77 -11.50 11.08
CA ALA A 383 26.21 -11.45 11.15
C ALA A 383 26.73 -11.97 12.49
N THR A 384 26.09 -11.54 13.59
CA THR A 384 26.48 -11.98 14.95
C THR A 384 26.22 -13.47 15.17
N VAL A 385 25.02 -13.97 14.81
CA VAL A 385 24.63 -15.39 14.97
C VAL A 385 25.54 -16.29 14.13
N VAL A 386 25.76 -15.92 12.88
CA VAL A 386 26.60 -16.69 11.96
C VAL A 386 28.08 -16.72 12.41
N ALA A 387 28.57 -15.62 13.00
CA ALA A 387 29.93 -15.54 13.51
C ALA A 387 30.17 -16.40 14.77
N LEU A 388 29.12 -16.84 15.48
CA LEU A 388 29.27 -17.69 16.66
C LEU A 388 30.02 -18.99 16.35
N PHE A 389 29.70 -19.65 15.23
CA PHE A 389 30.33 -20.91 14.85
C PHE A 389 31.84 -20.75 14.57
N PRO A 390 32.30 -19.83 13.68
CA PRO A 390 33.74 -19.57 13.47
C PRO A 390 34.43 -19.08 14.75
N ALA A 391 33.79 -18.23 15.55
CA ALA A 391 34.36 -17.73 16.80
C ALA A 391 34.61 -18.84 17.83
N LEU A 392 33.68 -19.78 17.96
CA LEU A 392 33.85 -20.97 18.79
C LEU A 392 34.99 -21.87 18.27
N LYS A 393 35.06 -22.04 16.94
CA LYS A 393 36.14 -22.78 16.31
C LYS A 393 37.50 -22.14 16.60
N ALA A 394 37.64 -20.82 16.45
CA ALA A 394 38.85 -20.06 16.80
C ALA A 394 39.23 -20.21 18.28
N ALA A 395 38.27 -20.12 19.18
CA ALA A 395 38.49 -20.26 20.61
C ALA A 395 38.97 -21.67 21.03
N ARG A 396 38.59 -22.71 20.27
CA ARG A 396 38.97 -24.11 20.55
C ARG A 396 40.30 -24.56 19.91
N ILE A 397 41.00 -23.74 19.15
CA ILE A 397 42.26 -24.06 18.51
C ILE A 397 43.29 -24.45 19.58
N MET A 398 43.97 -25.59 19.39
CA MET A 398 45.08 -26.05 20.25
C MET A 398 46.41 -25.46 19.76
N PRO A 399 47.21 -24.78 20.63
CA PRO A 399 48.50 -24.17 20.23
C PRO A 399 49.45 -25.12 19.55
N ALA A 400 49.60 -26.34 20.11
CA ALA A 400 50.52 -27.35 19.57
C ALA A 400 50.16 -27.85 18.16
N LYS A 401 48.83 -27.97 17.85
CA LYS A 401 48.35 -28.33 16.50
C LYS A 401 48.48 -27.16 15.52
N ALA A 402 48.17 -25.94 15.97
CA ALA A 402 48.19 -24.74 15.12
C ALA A 402 49.59 -24.36 14.62
N MET A 403 50.65 -24.75 15.35
CA MET A 403 52.05 -24.53 14.95
C MET A 403 52.63 -25.61 14.03
N ARG A 404 51.96 -26.77 13.93
CA ARG A 404 52.41 -27.91 13.07
C ARG A 404 51.76 -27.92 11.68
N THR A 405 50.72 -27.18 11.44
CA THR A 405 50.08 -27.05 10.13
C THR A 405 50.85 -26.07 9.26
N HIS A 406 51.45 -26.60 8.19
CA HIS A 406 52.09 -25.83 7.11
C HIS A 406 51.06 -25.10 6.28
#